data_5140554e3e0d44448fc4071a533bb183
#
_entry.id   5140554e3e0d44448fc4071a533bb183
#
_cell.length_a   1.000
_cell.length_b   1.000
_cell.length_c   1.000
_cell.angle_alpha   90.00
_cell.angle_beta   90.00
_cell.angle_gamma   90.00
#
_symmetry.space_group_name_H-M   'P 1'
#
loop_
_entity.id
_entity.type
_entity.pdbx_description
1 polymer ?
#
loop_
_entity_poly.entity_id
_entity_poly.type
_entity_poly.pdbx_seq_one_letter_code
_entity_poly.pdbx_strand_id
1 'polypeptide(L)'
;WIDNIGDTFNITKKIVGEAKQKILPLIQKSLDDKKINNKITVSGYEGSELIVARTLIEAGAEVPYVGTACPKTKWSAEDKDWLESRGVFVKFRASLEDDISAVKSVRPDLAIGTTPVVQKAKEMGIPSLYYTNLISARPIMGVAGAGSLAEVILQAIGNGSRMEKMKS
;
A
#
# COMPACT_ATOMS: atom_id res chain seq x y z
N TRP A 1 -14.98 1.63 6.55
CA TRP A 1 -14.80 3.00 7.05
C TRP A 1 -16.09 3.82 6.94
N ILE A 2 -16.73 3.97 5.77
CA ILE A 2 -17.98 4.72 5.60
C ILE A 2 -19.10 4.12 6.46
N ASP A 3 -19.21 2.79 6.55
CA ASP A 3 -20.19 2.12 7.40
C ASP A 3 -19.97 2.46 8.88
N ASN A 4 -18.72 2.37 9.34
CA ASN A 4 -18.37 2.69 10.73
C ASN A 4 -18.69 4.16 11.09
N ILE A 5 -18.49 5.10 10.16
CA ILE A 5 -18.92 6.49 10.34
C ILE A 5 -20.45 6.56 10.41
N GLY A 6 -21.14 5.89 9.48
CA GLY A 6 -22.60 5.82 9.49
C GLY A 6 -23.16 5.33 10.82
N ASP A 7 -22.61 4.25 11.33
CA ASP A 7 -23.03 3.66 12.61
C ASP A 7 -22.72 4.58 13.80
N THR A 8 -21.53 5.21 13.79
CA THR A 8 -21.11 6.13 14.87
C THR A 8 -22.02 7.37 14.97
N PHE A 9 -22.42 7.92 13.83
CA PHE A 9 -23.26 9.12 13.77
C PHE A 9 -24.74 8.83 13.53
N ASN A 10 -25.18 7.57 13.65
CA ASN A 10 -26.57 7.13 13.44
C ASN A 10 -27.12 7.55 12.06
N ILE A 11 -26.27 7.54 11.04
CA ILE A 11 -26.68 7.83 9.66
C ILE A 11 -27.38 6.60 9.08
N THR A 12 -28.51 6.79 8.41
CA THR A 12 -29.27 5.68 7.86
C THR A 12 -28.46 4.90 6.81
N LYS A 13 -28.58 3.57 6.81
CA LYS A 13 -27.90 2.67 5.86
C LYS A 13 -28.17 3.06 4.40
N LYS A 14 -29.31 3.66 4.11
CA LYS A 14 -29.66 4.18 2.78
C LYS A 14 -28.69 5.28 2.34
N ILE A 15 -28.47 6.29 3.19
CA ILE A 15 -27.53 7.40 2.90
C ILE A 15 -26.10 6.89 2.73
N VAL A 16 -25.68 5.96 3.62
CA VAL A 16 -24.36 5.31 3.52
C VAL A 16 -24.23 4.55 2.20
N GLY A 17 -25.24 3.81 1.78
CA GLY A 17 -25.29 3.08 0.51
C GLY A 17 -25.20 4.02 -0.70
N GLU A 18 -25.97 5.09 -0.71
CA GLU A 18 -25.92 6.12 -1.76
C GLU A 18 -24.54 6.80 -1.87
N ALA A 19 -23.91 7.09 -0.73
CA ALA A 19 -22.55 7.64 -0.69
C ALA A 19 -21.53 6.66 -1.30
N LYS A 20 -21.60 5.37 -0.94
CA LYS A 20 -20.74 4.32 -1.53
C LYS A 20 -20.93 4.22 -3.04
N GLN A 21 -22.16 4.16 -3.52
CA GLN A 21 -22.47 4.08 -4.95
C GLN A 21 -21.90 5.26 -5.75
N LYS A 22 -21.82 6.45 -5.15
CA LYS A 22 -21.22 7.61 -5.80
C LYS A 22 -19.70 7.62 -5.76
N ILE A 23 -19.10 7.17 -4.65
CA ILE A 23 -17.66 7.31 -4.39
C ILE A 23 -16.85 6.16 -4.99
N LEU A 24 -17.31 4.89 -4.84
CA LEU A 24 -16.53 3.74 -5.29
C LEU A 24 -16.21 3.75 -6.79
N PRO A 25 -17.12 4.10 -7.70
CA PRO A 25 -16.79 4.19 -9.13
C PRO A 25 -15.73 5.26 -9.43
N LEU A 26 -15.71 6.37 -8.67
CA LEU A 26 -14.71 7.41 -8.84
C LEU A 26 -13.31 6.96 -8.41
N ILE A 27 -13.22 6.19 -7.31
CA ILE A 27 -11.97 5.57 -6.86
C ILE A 27 -11.48 4.59 -7.93
N GLN A 28 -12.34 3.69 -8.38
CA GLN A 28 -11.99 2.72 -9.41
C GLN A 28 -11.49 3.40 -10.68
N LYS A 29 -12.24 4.39 -11.19
CA LYS A 29 -11.82 5.17 -12.36
C LYS A 29 -10.46 5.84 -12.18
N SER A 30 -10.13 6.30 -10.96
CA SER A 30 -8.82 6.93 -10.68
C SER A 30 -7.65 5.95 -10.75
N LEU A 31 -7.92 4.64 -10.65
CA LEU A 31 -6.93 3.56 -10.74
C LEU A 31 -6.86 2.94 -12.15
N ASP A 32 -7.95 2.96 -12.91
CA ASP A 32 -8.05 2.25 -14.21
C ASP A 32 -6.96 2.68 -15.21
N ASP A 33 -6.59 3.95 -15.21
CA ASP A 33 -5.55 4.51 -16.09
C ASP A 33 -4.11 4.33 -15.52
N LYS A 34 -3.97 3.74 -14.32
CA LYS A 34 -2.73 3.67 -13.56
C LYS A 34 -2.40 2.26 -13.11
N LYS A 35 -2.41 1.32 -14.06
CA LYS A 35 -2.12 -0.08 -13.76
C LYS A 35 -0.66 -0.27 -13.33
N ILE A 36 -0.51 -0.95 -12.19
CA ILE A 36 0.78 -1.33 -11.62
C ILE A 36 0.93 -2.84 -11.83
N ASN A 37 1.88 -3.25 -12.68
CA ASN A 37 2.14 -4.68 -12.95
C ASN A 37 3.47 -5.12 -12.31
N ASN A 38 3.74 -4.61 -11.12
CA ASN A 38 5.02 -4.79 -10.44
C ASN A 38 4.82 -5.48 -9.09
N LYS A 39 5.86 -6.17 -8.65
CA LYS A 39 5.94 -6.80 -7.34
C LYS A 39 6.43 -5.80 -6.30
N ILE A 40 5.66 -5.58 -5.24
CA ILE A 40 5.92 -4.54 -4.24
C ILE A 40 5.87 -5.14 -2.84
N THR A 41 6.85 -4.83 -1.98
CA THR A 41 6.76 -5.07 -0.55
C THR A 41 6.42 -3.79 0.18
N VAL A 42 5.56 -3.89 1.20
CA VAL A 42 5.13 -2.74 2.01
C VAL A 42 5.48 -3.00 3.46
N SER A 43 6.17 -2.07 4.09
CA SER A 43 6.44 -2.10 5.53
C SER A 43 6.42 -0.71 6.15
N GLY A 44 5.99 -0.62 7.42
CA GLY A 44 5.88 0.65 8.11
C GLY A 44 5.49 0.52 9.57
N TYR A 45 5.13 1.64 10.18
CA TYR A 45 4.77 1.71 11.61
C TYR A 45 3.58 2.66 11.87
N GLU A 46 2.86 3.06 10.84
CA GLU A 46 1.77 4.04 10.93
C GLU A 46 0.38 3.39 11.10
N GLY A 47 0.25 2.08 10.83
CA GLY A 47 -1.00 1.35 10.88
C GLY A 47 -1.85 1.43 9.61
N SER A 48 -1.41 2.18 8.59
CA SER A 48 -2.09 2.29 7.29
C SER A 48 -1.50 1.38 6.20
N GLU A 49 -0.50 0.55 6.52
CA GLU A 49 0.21 -0.31 5.57
C GLU A 49 -0.74 -1.29 4.86
N LEU A 50 -1.73 -1.83 5.59
CA LEU A 50 -2.70 -2.76 5.03
C LEU A 50 -3.58 -2.08 3.97
N ILE A 51 -4.03 -0.84 4.24
CA ILE A 51 -4.85 -0.05 3.29
C ILE A 51 -4.03 0.32 2.06
N VAL A 52 -2.76 0.70 2.25
CA VAL A 52 -1.84 0.98 1.14
C VAL A 52 -1.66 -0.26 0.27
N ALA A 53 -1.37 -1.41 0.87
CA ALA A 53 -1.22 -2.68 0.14
C ALA A 53 -2.48 -3.06 -0.63
N ARG A 54 -3.66 -2.91 0.00
CA ARG A 54 -4.95 -3.15 -0.63
C ARG A 54 -5.15 -2.27 -1.86
N THR A 55 -4.88 -0.97 -1.74
CA THR A 55 -4.98 -0.03 -2.87
C THR A 55 -4.02 -0.38 -4.01
N LEU A 56 -2.80 -0.82 -3.69
CA LEU A 56 -1.82 -1.26 -4.69
C LEU A 56 -2.28 -2.51 -5.45
N ILE A 57 -2.87 -3.48 -4.74
CA ILE A 57 -3.43 -4.70 -5.36
C ILE A 57 -4.62 -4.33 -6.24
N GLU A 58 -5.50 -3.44 -5.81
CA GLU A 58 -6.63 -2.95 -6.63
C GLU A 58 -6.14 -2.19 -7.89
N ALA A 59 -4.95 -1.56 -7.83
CA ALA A 59 -4.27 -0.97 -8.99
C ALA A 59 -3.53 -2.00 -9.86
N GLY A 60 -3.52 -3.29 -9.49
CA GLY A 60 -2.92 -4.39 -10.26
C GLY A 60 -1.54 -4.85 -9.80
N ALA A 61 -0.99 -4.31 -8.71
CA ALA A 61 0.29 -4.75 -8.18
C ALA A 61 0.22 -6.15 -7.54
N GLU A 62 1.31 -6.88 -7.61
CA GLU A 62 1.56 -8.05 -6.77
C GLU A 62 2.17 -7.59 -5.44
N VAL A 63 1.51 -7.87 -4.30
CA VAL A 63 2.03 -7.51 -2.97
C VAL A 63 2.18 -8.77 -2.12
N PRO A 64 3.36 -9.43 -2.14
CA PRO A 64 3.55 -10.69 -1.40
C PRO A 64 3.68 -10.51 0.11
N TYR A 65 4.08 -9.32 0.57
CA TYR A 65 4.38 -9.04 1.97
C TYR A 65 3.89 -7.66 2.41
N VAL A 66 3.25 -7.64 3.58
CA VAL A 66 2.93 -6.41 4.32
C VAL A 66 3.37 -6.56 5.76
N GLY A 67 4.32 -5.75 6.19
CA GLY A 67 4.76 -5.61 7.58
C GLY A 67 4.25 -4.32 8.22
N THR A 68 3.73 -4.41 9.43
CA THR A 68 3.41 -3.24 10.26
C THR A 68 3.93 -3.42 11.67
N ALA A 69 4.56 -2.41 12.25
CA ALA A 69 4.94 -2.42 13.66
C ALA A 69 3.73 -2.33 14.61
N CYS A 70 2.56 -1.94 14.08
CA CYS A 70 1.33 -1.84 14.85
C CYS A 70 0.79 -3.21 15.26
N PRO A 71 0.11 -3.32 16.42
CA PRO A 71 -0.57 -4.54 16.82
C PRO A 71 -1.83 -4.77 15.97
N LYS A 72 -2.24 -6.04 15.85
CA LYS A 72 -3.54 -6.39 15.29
C LYS A 72 -4.66 -5.81 16.15
N THR A 73 -5.64 -5.19 15.50
CA THR A 73 -6.85 -4.64 16.13
C THR A 73 -8.09 -5.22 15.47
N LYS A 74 -9.26 -5.02 16.09
CA LYS A 74 -10.54 -5.38 15.45
C LYS A 74 -10.79 -4.62 14.14
N TRP A 75 -10.23 -3.42 14.01
CA TRP A 75 -10.37 -2.58 12.82
C TRP A 75 -9.51 -3.02 11.64
N SER A 76 -8.37 -3.68 11.92
CA SER A 76 -7.47 -4.21 10.89
C SER A 76 -7.81 -5.63 10.45
N ALA A 77 -8.80 -6.28 11.07
CA ALA A 77 -9.13 -7.68 10.80
C ALA A 77 -9.64 -7.88 9.38
N GLU A 78 -10.56 -7.02 8.92
CA GLU A 78 -11.16 -7.12 7.59
C GLU A 78 -10.09 -6.96 6.49
N ASP A 79 -9.22 -5.94 6.60
CA ASP A 79 -8.16 -5.72 5.62
C ASP A 79 -7.14 -6.86 5.62
N LYS A 80 -6.80 -7.37 6.81
CA LYS A 80 -5.94 -8.55 6.94
C LYS A 80 -6.53 -9.75 6.20
N ASP A 81 -7.77 -10.12 6.51
CA ASP A 81 -8.43 -11.28 5.92
C ASP A 81 -8.57 -11.14 4.41
N TRP A 82 -8.85 -9.92 3.93
CA TRP A 82 -8.91 -9.60 2.50
C TRP A 82 -7.54 -9.78 1.82
N LEU A 83 -6.46 -9.33 2.44
CA LEU A 83 -5.10 -9.46 1.94
C LEU A 83 -4.65 -10.92 1.93
N GLU A 84 -4.83 -11.64 3.04
CA GLU A 84 -4.44 -13.05 3.16
C GLU A 84 -5.21 -13.95 2.19
N SER A 85 -6.48 -13.67 1.92
CA SER A 85 -7.25 -14.40 0.90
C SER A 85 -6.68 -14.26 -0.52
N ARG A 86 -5.78 -13.31 -0.75
CA ARG A 86 -5.05 -13.07 -2.01
C ARG A 86 -3.60 -13.49 -1.97
N GLY A 87 -3.19 -14.27 -0.95
CA GLY A 87 -1.85 -14.79 -0.81
C GLY A 87 -0.83 -13.80 -0.24
N VAL A 88 -1.28 -12.67 0.30
CA VAL A 88 -0.39 -11.71 0.95
C VAL A 88 -0.01 -12.21 2.35
N PHE A 89 1.27 -12.25 2.67
CA PHE A 89 1.72 -12.50 4.03
C PHE A 89 1.66 -11.21 4.84
N VAL A 90 0.74 -11.15 5.82
CA VAL A 90 0.54 -9.98 6.68
C VAL A 90 1.18 -10.22 8.05
N LYS A 91 2.17 -9.38 8.42
CA LYS A 91 2.89 -9.45 9.69
C LYS A 91 2.56 -8.23 10.55
N PHE A 92 1.84 -8.44 11.65
CA PHE A 92 1.68 -7.45 12.72
C PHE A 92 2.85 -7.52 13.69
N ARG A 93 3.20 -6.40 14.31
CA ARG A 93 4.38 -6.24 15.16
C ARG A 93 5.65 -6.76 14.44
N ALA A 94 5.72 -6.47 13.15
CA ALA A 94 6.88 -6.82 12.35
C ALA A 94 8.13 -6.16 12.93
N SER A 95 9.18 -6.94 13.08
CA SER A 95 10.50 -6.42 13.41
C SER A 95 11.20 -5.90 12.15
N LEU A 96 12.25 -5.12 12.33
CA LEU A 96 13.10 -4.69 11.22
C LEU A 96 13.69 -5.89 10.45
N GLU A 97 14.04 -6.96 11.17
CA GLU A 97 14.56 -8.19 10.59
C GLU A 97 13.52 -8.90 9.72
N ASP A 98 12.25 -8.91 10.16
CA ASP A 98 11.14 -9.48 9.37
C ASP A 98 11.03 -8.71 8.03
N ASP A 99 11.00 -7.39 8.08
CA ASP A 99 10.85 -6.52 6.90
C ASP A 99 12.04 -6.65 5.93
N ILE A 100 13.26 -6.64 6.46
CA ILE A 100 14.48 -6.83 5.66
C ILE A 100 14.53 -8.25 5.06
N SER A 101 14.12 -9.27 5.81
CA SER A 101 14.08 -10.64 5.32
C SER A 101 13.06 -10.81 4.20
N ALA A 102 11.91 -10.13 4.31
CA ALA A 102 10.91 -10.09 3.24
C ALA A 102 11.47 -9.47 1.96
N VAL A 103 12.15 -8.32 2.03
CA VAL A 103 12.79 -7.70 0.85
C VAL A 103 13.83 -8.63 0.22
N LYS A 104 14.64 -9.32 1.04
CA LYS A 104 15.67 -10.26 0.54
C LYS A 104 15.07 -11.47 -0.17
N SER A 105 14.01 -12.06 0.39
CA SER A 105 13.39 -13.28 -0.13
C SER A 105 12.49 -13.00 -1.34
N VAL A 106 11.70 -11.94 -1.29
CA VAL A 106 10.75 -11.56 -2.35
C VAL A 106 11.47 -10.96 -3.56
N ARG A 107 12.53 -10.20 -3.33
CA ARG A 107 13.21 -9.36 -4.36
C ARG A 107 12.20 -8.56 -5.18
N PRO A 108 11.49 -7.61 -4.56
CA PRO A 108 10.46 -6.85 -5.24
C PRO A 108 11.03 -5.88 -6.29
N ASP A 109 10.19 -5.46 -7.22
CA ASP A 109 10.51 -4.36 -8.16
C ASP A 109 10.52 -2.99 -7.45
N LEU A 110 9.81 -2.88 -6.32
CA LEU A 110 9.82 -1.71 -5.44
C LEU A 110 9.66 -2.13 -3.99
N ALA A 111 10.54 -1.67 -3.12
CA ALA A 111 10.40 -1.82 -1.68
C ALA A 111 9.90 -0.51 -1.06
N ILE A 112 8.74 -0.54 -0.41
CA ILE A 112 8.24 0.58 0.39
C ILE A 112 8.51 0.25 1.85
N GLY A 113 9.20 1.16 2.57
CA GLY A 113 9.56 0.84 3.94
C GLY A 113 10.11 1.99 4.76
N THR A 114 10.53 1.64 5.97
CA THR A 114 11.24 2.53 6.88
C THR A 114 12.67 2.82 6.37
N THR A 115 13.35 3.79 6.95
CA THR A 115 14.71 4.17 6.53
C THR A 115 15.67 2.99 6.41
N PRO A 116 15.78 2.06 7.40
CA PRO A 116 16.69 0.93 7.28
C PRO A 116 16.29 -0.06 6.17
N VAL A 117 14.98 -0.26 5.96
CA VAL A 117 14.47 -1.14 4.88
C VAL A 117 14.83 -0.56 3.52
N VAL A 118 14.60 0.74 3.33
CA VAL A 118 14.94 1.46 2.09
C VAL A 118 16.44 1.43 1.83
N GLN A 119 17.25 1.64 2.87
CA GLN A 119 18.71 1.56 2.75
C GLN A 119 19.14 0.16 2.30
N LYS A 120 18.58 -0.88 2.92
CA LYS A 120 18.89 -2.27 2.55
C LYS A 120 18.45 -2.62 1.13
N ALA A 121 17.28 -2.17 0.71
CA ALA A 121 16.82 -2.35 -0.66
C ALA A 121 17.76 -1.70 -1.68
N LYS A 122 18.21 -0.47 -1.41
CA LYS A 122 19.20 0.25 -2.24
C LYS A 122 20.54 -0.48 -2.35
N GLU A 123 21.04 -1.06 -1.25
CA GLU A 123 22.26 -1.89 -1.26
C GLU A 123 22.10 -3.12 -2.17
N MET A 124 20.89 -3.62 -2.32
CA MET A 124 20.56 -4.75 -3.20
C MET A 124 20.22 -4.33 -4.63
N GLY A 125 20.30 -3.03 -4.95
CA GLY A 125 19.91 -2.48 -6.26
C GLY A 125 18.40 -2.43 -6.49
N ILE A 126 17.58 -2.58 -5.44
CA ILE A 126 16.13 -2.57 -5.53
C ILE A 126 15.61 -1.13 -5.40
N PRO A 127 14.80 -0.62 -6.35
CA PRO A 127 14.10 0.64 -6.21
C PRO A 127 13.32 0.70 -4.89
N SER A 128 13.35 1.84 -4.23
CA SER A 128 12.75 1.92 -2.90
C SER A 128 12.19 3.29 -2.58
N LEU A 129 11.14 3.30 -1.75
CA LEU A 129 10.42 4.48 -1.34
C LEU A 129 10.24 4.50 0.18
N TYR A 130 10.50 5.67 0.80
CA TYR A 130 10.23 5.85 2.21
C TYR A 130 8.73 5.90 2.47
N TYR A 131 8.25 5.09 3.41
CA TYR A 131 6.84 5.02 3.75
C TYR A 131 6.30 6.38 4.22
N THR A 132 7.02 7.07 5.08
CA THR A 132 6.66 8.42 5.55
C THR A 132 6.53 9.44 4.41
N ASN A 133 7.39 9.38 3.41
CA ASN A 133 7.30 10.26 2.25
C ASN A 133 6.07 9.95 1.39
N LEU A 134 5.69 8.68 1.32
CA LEU A 134 4.49 8.25 0.61
C LEU A 134 3.22 8.85 1.20
N ILE A 135 3.08 8.79 2.53
CA ILE A 135 1.86 9.22 3.22
C ILE A 135 1.80 10.73 3.50
N SER A 136 2.95 11.42 3.56
CA SER A 136 3.03 12.86 3.85
C SER A 136 3.02 13.75 2.61
N ALA A 137 3.49 13.25 1.48
CA ALA A 137 3.64 14.06 0.27
C ALA A 137 2.30 14.40 -0.41
N ARG A 138 1.31 13.51 -0.30
CA ARG A 138 -0.01 13.65 -0.96
C ARG A 138 -1.10 12.95 -0.15
N PRO A 139 -2.38 13.32 -0.32
CA PRO A 139 -3.48 12.54 0.24
C PRO A 139 -3.45 11.12 -0.32
N ILE A 140 -3.45 10.11 0.55
CA ILE A 140 -3.54 8.69 0.17
C ILE A 140 -4.94 8.11 0.43
N MET A 141 -5.82 8.91 1.01
CA MET A 141 -7.18 8.53 1.38
C MET A 141 -8.22 9.16 0.44
N GLY A 142 -9.36 8.50 0.30
CA GLY A 142 -10.49 8.99 -0.50
C GLY A 142 -10.27 8.89 -2.01
N VAL A 143 -11.16 9.53 -2.76
CA VAL A 143 -11.21 9.45 -4.23
C VAL A 143 -9.91 9.92 -4.89
N ALA A 144 -9.35 11.03 -4.43
CA ALA A 144 -8.10 11.57 -4.97
C ALA A 144 -6.87 10.77 -4.53
N GLY A 145 -6.96 10.09 -3.37
CA GLY A 145 -5.83 9.41 -2.75
C GLY A 145 -5.37 8.17 -3.49
N ALA A 146 -6.28 7.33 -3.91
CA ALA A 146 -5.96 6.07 -4.61
C ALA A 146 -5.17 6.33 -5.90
N GLY A 147 -5.66 7.21 -6.75
CA GLY A 147 -4.96 7.57 -7.99
C GLY A 147 -3.63 8.29 -7.75
N SER A 148 -3.56 9.13 -6.71
CA SER A 148 -2.31 9.81 -6.30
C SER A 148 -1.26 8.82 -5.81
N LEU A 149 -1.66 7.82 -5.01
CA LEU A 149 -0.79 6.73 -4.55
C LEU A 149 -0.21 5.96 -5.74
N ALA A 150 -1.07 5.50 -6.65
CA ALA A 150 -0.64 4.75 -7.82
C ALA A 150 0.36 5.54 -8.69
N GLU A 151 0.14 6.84 -8.88
CA GLU A 151 1.05 7.71 -9.62
C GLU A 151 2.44 7.83 -8.98
N VAL A 152 2.51 8.01 -7.66
CA VAL A 152 3.80 8.07 -6.94
C VAL A 152 4.57 6.75 -7.08
N ILE A 153 3.88 5.62 -6.99
CA ILE A 153 4.47 4.30 -7.17
C ILE A 153 5.03 4.12 -8.59
N LEU A 154 4.24 4.43 -9.60
CA LEU A 154 4.70 4.34 -11.00
C LEU A 154 5.91 5.23 -11.28
N GLN A 155 5.94 6.44 -10.72
CA GLN A 155 7.10 7.34 -10.82
C GLN A 155 8.35 6.75 -10.14
N ALA A 156 8.19 6.14 -8.96
CA ALA A 156 9.29 5.53 -8.22
C ALA A 156 9.90 4.34 -8.99
N ILE A 157 9.06 3.49 -9.57
CA ILE A 157 9.48 2.35 -10.41
C ILE A 157 10.18 2.87 -11.69
N GLY A 158 9.60 3.84 -12.38
CA GLY A 158 10.16 4.43 -13.60
C GLY A 158 11.52 5.09 -13.39
N ASN A 159 11.73 5.75 -12.26
CA ASN A 159 13.03 6.34 -11.91
C ASN A 159 14.07 5.25 -11.58
N GLY A 160 13.69 4.16 -10.92
CA GLY A 160 14.56 3.03 -10.66
C GLY A 160 15.10 2.41 -11.96
N SER A 161 14.21 2.15 -12.92
CA SER A 161 14.57 1.57 -14.22
C SER A 161 15.48 2.47 -15.06
N ARG A 162 15.38 3.80 -14.92
CA ARG A 162 16.29 4.75 -15.59
C ARG A 162 17.70 4.71 -14.98
N MET A 163 17.80 4.59 -13.67
CA MET A 163 19.11 4.51 -12.98
C MET A 163 19.87 3.23 -13.31
N GLU A 164 19.18 2.11 -13.50
CA GLU A 164 19.81 0.86 -13.94
C GLU A 164 20.38 0.97 -15.36
N LYS A 165 19.63 1.57 -16.29
CA LYS A 165 20.09 1.80 -17.67
C LYS A 165 21.28 2.76 -17.80
N MET A 166 21.53 3.60 -16.80
CA MET A 166 22.70 4.51 -16.78
C MET A 166 23.96 3.86 -16.18
N LYS A 167 23.82 2.69 -15.55
CA LYS A 167 24.94 1.93 -14.97
C LYS A 167 25.45 0.79 -15.88
N SER A 168 24.70 0.44 -16.91
CA SER A 168 25.05 -0.54 -17.95
C SER A 168 25.73 0.15 -19.14
#